data_b2d3d873064df7d20808cba440fcff70
#
_entry.id   b2d3d873064df7d20808cba440fcff70
#
_cell.length_a   1.000
_cell.length_b   1.000
_cell.length_c   1.000
_cell.angle_alpha   90.00
_cell.angle_beta   90.00
_cell.angle_gamma   90.00
#
_symmetry.space_group_name_H-M   'P 1'
#
loop_
_entity.id
_entity.type
_entity.pdbx_description
1 polymer ?
#
loop_
_entity_poly.entity_id
_entity_poly.type
_entity_poly.pdbx_seq_one_letter_code
_entity_poly.pdbx_strand_id
1 'polypeptide(L)'
;MAATALPGHRAAAEPGTVDAEKIRRVLLLSIDGMHAVDFYNCAHGIEGANGGNPYCPNLASLSQTGINYVAASSSKPSDSFPGLAALVTGGSPKSTGLYYDVAYDRTLDAPAITTGTGLAGGPCTPHGVPTGTTTDYDQGIDLDDTKLNGGAPGAALTEGGVASIDPRKLVRDPKAGCAPVYPWNFVRTNTIFSVAHAAGRYTAWIDKHASYSFVAGPGGTGLDDYYSPEVDSAVVALPGVKTSEGVSCATIRDTAGVSSWTSSFDNIQCYDALKVNALLNEIAGKTHNGKPAVTPAVFGMNFQAMYFGESLNEPGVGAGGYKDAAALPSDELLKEIKFVDASIGDIVNALKVKGIYDNTLIIVTAKHGESPIDPNSYVADGSNTPATLLGTAIPFSESPLNPTGIGATEDDVSVLWLNQGASVDAAVELLEMNAAAIGLGQIYYGPALALNYNVGGIQPGQDPRSPDIIITPNIGVTYSGSTTMIGDHGGFAHDDTNVMLLMSHPNFKPQTVSAQTTTAQVAPTIVKALGLEPRALDAVRIEGTPVLPGVWAQLEK
;
A
#
# COMPACT_ATOMS: atom_id res chain seq x y z
N MET A 1 41.68 64.55 -9.63
CA MET A 1 41.49 63.22 -9.02
C MET A 1 40.22 62.65 -9.57
N ALA A 2 40.38 61.65 -10.47
CA ALA A 2 39.28 61.02 -11.16
C ALA A 2 38.92 59.74 -10.40
N ALA A 3 37.67 59.64 -9.98
CA ALA A 3 37.14 58.45 -9.32
C ALA A 3 36.66 57.46 -10.39
N THR A 4 37.31 56.30 -10.46
CA THR A 4 36.91 55.17 -11.33
C THR A 4 35.79 54.41 -10.62
N ALA A 5 34.61 54.30 -11.26
CA ALA A 5 33.51 53.45 -10.83
C ALA A 5 33.80 52.00 -11.22
N LEU A 6 33.67 51.10 -10.24
CA LEU A 6 33.74 49.65 -10.43
C LEU A 6 32.43 49.16 -11.09
N PRO A 7 32.49 48.16 -12.00
CA PRO A 7 31.29 47.62 -12.61
C PRO A 7 30.53 46.75 -11.61
N GLY A 8 29.23 47.00 -11.50
CA GLY A 8 28.33 46.22 -10.64
C GLY A 8 28.25 44.76 -11.07
N HIS A 9 28.40 43.87 -10.12
CA HIS A 9 28.09 42.44 -10.28
C HIS A 9 26.59 42.29 -10.58
N ARG A 10 26.27 41.82 -11.77
CA ARG A 10 24.95 41.25 -12.03
C ARG A 10 24.80 40.03 -11.14
N ALA A 11 23.82 40.07 -10.25
CA ALA A 11 23.35 38.90 -9.54
C ALA A 11 22.96 37.83 -10.61
N ALA A 12 23.51 36.64 -10.44
CA ALA A 12 23.08 35.49 -11.21
C ALA A 12 21.58 35.28 -10.96
N ALA A 13 20.80 35.16 -12.02
CA ALA A 13 19.40 34.81 -11.91
C ALA A 13 19.28 33.50 -11.13
N GLU A 14 18.47 33.48 -10.10
CA GLU A 14 18.10 32.24 -9.42
C GLU A 14 17.51 31.26 -10.43
N PRO A 15 17.73 29.94 -10.29
CA PRO A 15 17.12 28.94 -11.20
C PRO A 15 15.62 29.14 -11.12
N GLY A 16 14.99 29.32 -12.29
CA GLY A 16 13.61 29.72 -12.47
C GLY A 16 12.67 28.94 -11.55
N THR A 17 11.86 29.65 -10.80
CA THR A 17 10.68 29.11 -10.17
C THR A 17 9.83 28.47 -11.24
N VAL A 18 9.70 27.14 -11.20
CA VAL A 18 8.73 26.40 -12.01
C VAL A 18 7.39 27.11 -11.83
N ASP A 19 6.71 27.36 -12.93
CA ASP A 19 5.41 28.02 -12.92
C ASP A 19 4.43 27.15 -12.11
N ALA A 20 4.39 27.40 -10.80
CA ALA A 20 3.58 26.66 -9.81
C ALA A 20 2.07 26.80 -10.07
N GLU A 21 1.69 27.54 -11.13
CA GLU A 21 0.31 27.71 -11.56
C GLU A 21 -0.21 26.52 -12.41
N LYS A 22 0.66 25.66 -12.95
CA LYS A 22 0.23 24.58 -13.86
C LYS A 22 -0.40 23.40 -13.11
N ILE A 23 0.16 22.97 -11.99
CA ILE A 23 -0.36 21.84 -11.20
C ILE A 23 -0.88 22.36 -9.86
N ARG A 24 -2.17 22.29 -9.67
CA ARG A 24 -2.85 22.69 -8.42
C ARG A 24 -3.30 21.51 -7.59
N ARG A 25 -3.39 20.34 -8.22
CA ARG A 25 -3.88 19.10 -7.63
C ARG A 25 -3.05 17.91 -8.07
N VAL A 26 -3.00 16.92 -7.20
CA VAL A 26 -2.46 15.60 -7.53
C VAL A 26 -3.49 14.56 -7.14
N LEU A 27 -3.86 13.73 -8.12
CA LEU A 27 -4.66 12.53 -7.94
C LEU A 27 -3.72 11.33 -7.96
N LEU A 28 -3.67 10.58 -6.86
CA LEU A 28 -2.90 9.34 -6.71
C LEU A 28 -3.85 8.15 -6.72
N LEU A 29 -3.73 7.28 -7.71
CA LEU A 29 -4.46 6.02 -7.82
C LEU A 29 -3.49 4.87 -7.60
N SER A 30 -3.76 4.05 -6.59
CA SER A 30 -3.03 2.82 -6.30
C SER A 30 -3.88 1.63 -6.71
N ILE A 31 -3.34 0.72 -7.50
CA ILE A 31 -4.01 -0.49 -7.97
C ILE A 31 -3.21 -1.66 -7.41
N ASP A 32 -3.68 -2.30 -6.34
CA ASP A 32 -2.95 -3.40 -5.69
C ASP A 32 -2.79 -4.56 -6.67
N GLY A 33 -1.59 -5.10 -6.75
CA GLY A 33 -1.17 -6.16 -7.65
C GLY A 33 -0.62 -5.69 -8.99
N MET A 34 -1.02 -4.53 -9.51
CA MET A 34 -0.79 -4.17 -10.90
C MET A 34 0.69 -4.02 -11.29
N HIS A 35 1.19 -4.95 -12.08
CA HIS A 35 2.55 -4.95 -12.60
C HIS A 35 2.73 -4.00 -13.79
N ALA A 36 3.99 -3.67 -14.07
CA ALA A 36 4.35 -2.95 -15.29
C ALA A 36 4.00 -3.74 -16.56
N VAL A 37 4.10 -5.08 -16.52
CA VAL A 37 3.75 -5.96 -17.63
C VAL A 37 2.24 -6.00 -17.90
N ASP A 38 1.39 -5.90 -16.86
CA ASP A 38 -0.07 -5.85 -17.03
C ASP A 38 -0.48 -4.60 -17.80
N PHE A 39 0.09 -3.46 -17.40
CA PHE A 39 -0.13 -2.22 -18.14
C PHE A 39 0.35 -2.33 -19.59
N TYR A 40 1.53 -2.91 -19.83
CA TYR A 40 2.04 -3.12 -21.17
C TYR A 40 1.09 -3.98 -22.01
N ASN A 41 0.69 -5.15 -21.49
CA ASN A 41 -0.19 -6.10 -22.16
C ASN A 41 -1.58 -5.50 -22.41
N CYS A 42 -2.16 -4.82 -21.43
CA CYS A 42 -3.50 -4.26 -21.60
C CYS A 42 -3.52 -3.06 -22.57
N ALA A 43 -2.45 -2.25 -22.60
CA ALA A 43 -2.37 -1.09 -23.47
C ALA A 43 -2.06 -1.43 -24.94
N HIS A 44 -1.37 -2.55 -25.20
CA HIS A 44 -0.96 -2.95 -26.56
C HIS A 44 -1.73 -4.15 -27.10
N GLY A 45 -2.36 -4.94 -26.23
CA GLY A 45 -2.97 -6.23 -26.54
C GLY A 45 -1.95 -7.37 -26.45
N ILE A 46 -2.44 -8.55 -26.06
CA ILE A 46 -1.70 -9.81 -26.05
C ILE A 46 -2.55 -10.90 -26.70
N GLU A 47 -1.94 -11.75 -27.51
CA GLU A 47 -2.63 -12.89 -28.12
C GLU A 47 -3.23 -13.78 -27.02
N GLY A 48 -4.48 -14.20 -27.16
CA GLY A 48 -5.20 -14.99 -26.16
C GLY A 48 -6.06 -14.19 -25.19
N ALA A 49 -5.90 -12.85 -25.10
CA ALA A 49 -6.80 -11.98 -24.35
C ALA A 49 -7.48 -10.97 -25.28
N ASN A 50 -8.78 -10.70 -25.07
CA ASN A 50 -9.56 -9.69 -25.80
C ASN A 50 -9.43 -9.78 -27.35
N GLY A 51 -9.23 -10.97 -27.88
CA GLY A 51 -8.98 -11.19 -29.31
C GLY A 51 -7.67 -10.59 -29.82
N GLY A 52 -6.67 -10.43 -28.96
CA GLY A 52 -5.38 -9.79 -29.25
C GLY A 52 -5.40 -8.27 -29.29
N ASN A 53 -6.54 -7.64 -28.98
CA ASN A 53 -6.68 -6.18 -29.00
C ASN A 53 -6.41 -5.57 -27.60
N PRO A 54 -5.99 -4.29 -27.52
CA PRO A 54 -5.92 -3.55 -26.26
C PRO A 54 -7.22 -3.63 -25.45
N TYR A 55 -7.09 -3.67 -24.12
CA TYR A 55 -8.24 -3.85 -23.22
C TYR A 55 -8.25 -2.89 -22.01
N CYS A 56 -7.33 -1.91 -21.97
CA CYS A 56 -7.37 -0.78 -21.03
C CYS A 56 -7.24 0.58 -21.74
N PRO A 57 -8.28 0.99 -22.50
CA PRO A 57 -8.21 2.18 -23.34
C PRO A 57 -8.02 3.49 -22.57
N ASN A 58 -8.51 3.58 -21.32
CA ASN A 58 -8.39 4.79 -20.51
C ASN A 58 -6.95 4.97 -19.98
N LEU A 59 -6.33 3.90 -19.45
CA LEU A 59 -4.92 3.89 -19.07
C LEU A 59 -4.01 4.15 -20.27
N ALA A 60 -4.28 3.50 -21.40
CA ALA A 60 -3.56 3.75 -22.65
C ALA A 60 -3.70 5.22 -23.11
N SER A 61 -4.87 5.84 -22.95
CA SER A 61 -5.08 7.26 -23.25
C SER A 61 -4.25 8.17 -22.32
N LEU A 62 -4.18 7.87 -21.01
CA LEU A 62 -3.36 8.62 -20.07
C LEU A 62 -1.87 8.54 -20.43
N SER A 63 -1.39 7.41 -20.96
CA SER A 63 0.01 7.27 -21.39
C SER A 63 0.39 8.15 -22.58
N GLN A 64 -0.57 8.54 -23.41
CA GLN A 64 -0.32 9.47 -24.54
C GLN A 64 0.01 10.90 -24.07
N THR A 65 -0.33 11.22 -22.83
CA THR A 65 0.04 12.46 -22.17
C THR A 65 0.77 12.13 -20.86
N GLY A 66 1.65 11.14 -20.89
CA GLY A 66 2.25 10.60 -19.69
C GLY A 66 3.71 10.18 -19.80
N ILE A 67 4.32 10.01 -18.64
CA ILE A 67 5.63 9.42 -18.44
C ILE A 67 5.43 8.05 -17.82
N ASN A 68 5.78 6.99 -18.54
CA ASN A 68 5.70 5.60 -18.08
C ASN A 68 7.07 5.13 -17.58
N TYR A 69 7.15 4.68 -16.32
CA TYR A 69 8.37 4.19 -15.67
C TYR A 69 8.34 2.66 -15.65
N VAL A 70 8.88 2.03 -16.68
CA VAL A 70 8.78 0.57 -16.89
C VAL A 70 9.64 -0.28 -15.94
N ALA A 71 10.58 0.33 -15.21
CA ALA A 71 11.43 -0.31 -14.24
C ALA A 71 11.20 0.26 -12.82
N ALA A 72 9.94 0.60 -12.51
CA ALA A 72 9.58 1.04 -11.17
C ALA A 72 9.52 -0.16 -10.21
N SER A 73 10.10 0.01 -9.02
CA SER A 73 10.07 -0.98 -7.94
C SER A 73 9.29 -0.43 -6.75
N SER A 74 8.41 -1.25 -6.20
CA SER A 74 7.75 -0.98 -4.91
C SER A 74 8.74 -1.03 -3.74
N SER A 75 8.23 -0.90 -2.52
CA SER A 75 9.00 -1.11 -1.28
C SER A 75 9.49 -2.55 -1.16
N LYS A 76 10.35 -2.80 -0.20
CA LYS A 76 10.79 -4.12 0.24
C LYS A 76 10.73 -4.16 1.77
N PRO A 77 9.88 -5.02 2.35
CA PRO A 77 8.92 -5.95 1.74
C PRO A 77 7.93 -5.25 0.79
N SER A 78 7.45 -5.98 -0.23
CA SER A 78 6.48 -5.48 -1.20
C SER A 78 5.05 -5.76 -0.74
N ASP A 79 4.72 -5.20 0.41
CA ASP A 79 3.43 -5.36 1.07
C ASP A 79 2.64 -4.04 1.07
N SER A 80 1.34 -4.14 1.29
CA SER A 80 0.40 -3.02 1.27
C SER A 80 0.80 -1.88 2.23
N PHE A 81 1.23 -2.19 3.45
CA PHE A 81 1.50 -1.19 4.48
C PHE A 81 2.81 -0.42 4.22
N PRO A 82 4.00 -1.07 4.08
CA PRO A 82 5.22 -0.39 3.67
C PRO A 82 5.15 0.18 2.25
N GLY A 83 4.38 -0.44 1.35
CA GLY A 83 4.18 0.04 -0.03
C GLY A 83 3.45 1.39 -0.08
N LEU A 84 2.33 1.52 0.63
CA LEU A 84 1.65 2.81 0.75
C LEU A 84 2.50 3.82 1.49
N ALA A 85 3.22 3.40 2.56
CA ALA A 85 4.13 4.28 3.27
C ALA A 85 5.20 4.86 2.33
N ALA A 86 5.79 4.05 1.46
CA ALA A 86 6.75 4.53 0.47
C ALA A 86 6.13 5.59 -0.46
N LEU A 87 4.92 5.34 -0.98
CA LEU A 87 4.19 6.26 -1.86
C LEU A 87 3.88 7.61 -1.23
N VAL A 88 3.62 7.65 0.08
CA VAL A 88 3.14 8.87 0.74
C VAL A 88 4.18 9.57 1.61
N THR A 89 5.30 8.90 1.97
CA THR A 89 6.37 9.49 2.80
C THR A 89 7.66 9.74 2.03
N GLY A 90 7.90 8.96 0.97
CA GLY A 90 9.17 8.95 0.26
C GLY A 90 10.27 8.16 0.96
N GLY A 91 9.93 7.31 1.93
CA GLY A 91 10.86 6.50 2.71
C GLY A 91 10.65 5.00 2.55
N SER A 92 11.61 4.26 3.08
CA SER A 92 11.56 2.81 3.26
C SER A 92 11.19 2.46 4.72
N PRO A 93 11.01 1.17 5.07
CA PRO A 93 10.83 0.75 6.46
C PRO A 93 11.89 1.30 7.42
N LYS A 94 13.10 1.58 6.92
CA LYS A 94 14.19 2.16 7.69
C LYS A 94 13.85 3.50 8.34
N SER A 95 13.17 4.39 7.63
CA SER A 95 12.76 5.71 8.16
C SER A 95 11.33 5.71 8.69
N THR A 96 10.42 4.98 8.05
CA THR A 96 9.01 4.96 8.40
C THR A 96 8.72 4.12 9.64
N GLY A 97 9.50 3.07 9.88
CA GLY A 97 9.28 2.07 10.93
C GLY A 97 8.13 1.11 10.61
N LEU A 98 7.68 1.05 9.35
CA LEU A 98 6.61 0.17 8.87
C LEU A 98 7.26 -0.95 8.05
N TYR A 99 7.40 -2.13 8.65
CA TYR A 99 8.06 -3.28 8.00
C TYR A 99 7.06 -4.17 7.28
N TYR A 100 5.86 -4.28 7.84
CA TYR A 100 4.75 -5.07 7.30
C TYR A 100 3.45 -4.58 7.96
N ASP A 101 2.29 -5.01 7.47
CA ASP A 101 0.99 -4.76 8.12
C ASP A 101 0.89 -5.48 9.47
N VAL A 102 1.41 -6.70 9.56
CA VAL A 102 1.66 -7.41 10.82
C VAL A 102 3.15 -7.38 11.13
N ALA A 103 3.54 -6.83 12.27
CA ALA A 103 4.92 -6.66 12.69
C ALA A 103 5.06 -6.79 14.21
N TYR A 104 6.30 -6.75 14.72
CA TYR A 104 6.55 -6.76 16.14
C TYR A 104 7.29 -5.50 16.60
N ASP A 105 6.84 -4.91 17.72
CA ASP A 105 7.52 -3.76 18.32
C ASP A 105 7.94 -4.10 19.76
N ARG A 106 9.24 -4.12 20.01
CA ARG A 106 9.84 -4.44 21.32
C ARG A 106 9.61 -3.36 22.38
N THR A 107 9.04 -2.21 22.00
CA THR A 107 8.83 -1.07 22.91
C THR A 107 7.37 -0.80 23.24
N LEU A 108 6.48 -1.62 22.74
CA LEU A 108 5.04 -1.52 23.01
C LEU A 108 4.58 -2.70 23.88
N ASP A 109 3.42 -2.55 24.50
CA ASP A 109 2.71 -3.58 25.25
C ASP A 109 1.43 -3.98 24.51
N ALA A 110 0.95 -5.19 24.80
CA ALA A 110 -0.25 -5.77 24.23
C ALA A 110 -1.49 -4.87 24.36
N PRO A 111 -2.52 -5.04 23.52
CA PRO A 111 -3.83 -4.41 23.65
C PRO A 111 -4.44 -4.62 25.04
N ALA A 112 -5.43 -3.80 25.42
CA ALA A 112 -6.13 -3.97 26.70
C ALA A 112 -7.06 -5.20 26.72
N ILE A 113 -7.57 -5.58 25.57
CA ILE A 113 -8.44 -6.76 25.36
C ILE A 113 -7.96 -7.56 24.16
N THR A 114 -8.32 -8.84 24.11
CA THR A 114 -8.07 -9.68 22.94
C THR A 114 -8.74 -9.09 21.70
N THR A 115 -8.00 -9.07 20.58
CA THR A 115 -8.44 -8.52 19.31
C THR A 115 -9.33 -9.49 18.52
N GLY A 116 -9.90 -9.04 17.41
CA GLY A 116 -10.74 -9.86 16.54
C GLY A 116 -10.00 -11.05 15.92
N THR A 117 -8.72 -10.89 15.59
CA THR A 117 -7.85 -11.96 15.04
C THR A 117 -7.20 -12.82 16.11
N GLY A 118 -7.43 -12.54 17.41
CA GLY A 118 -7.00 -13.38 18.52
C GLY A 118 -5.69 -12.96 19.17
N LEU A 119 -5.10 -11.81 18.83
CA LEU A 119 -3.97 -11.27 19.59
C LEU A 119 -4.42 -11.01 21.03
N ALA A 120 -3.78 -11.69 21.97
CA ALA A 120 -4.18 -11.67 23.37
C ALA A 120 -3.99 -10.29 24.00
N GLY A 121 -5.03 -9.82 24.72
CA GLY A 121 -4.88 -8.66 25.61
C GLY A 121 -3.94 -8.98 26.76
N GLY A 122 -3.23 -7.98 27.28
CA GLY A 122 -2.24 -8.16 28.32
C GLY A 122 -2.13 -6.96 29.27
N PRO A 123 -1.25 -7.03 30.27
CA PRO A 123 -0.97 -5.91 31.14
C PRO A 123 -0.18 -4.81 30.41
N CYS A 124 -0.30 -3.59 30.87
CA CYS A 124 0.62 -2.49 30.56
C CYS A 124 0.86 -1.71 31.86
N THR A 125 2.12 -1.44 32.16
CA THR A 125 2.50 -0.67 33.34
C THR A 125 2.94 0.71 32.91
N PRO A 126 2.22 1.79 33.28
CA PRO A 126 2.63 3.14 32.95
C PRO A 126 4.08 3.44 33.36
N HIS A 127 4.89 3.89 32.43
CA HIS A 127 6.34 4.14 32.58
C HIS A 127 7.16 2.90 33.00
N GLY A 128 6.59 1.71 32.82
CA GLY A 128 7.27 0.43 33.04
C GLY A 128 8.22 0.05 31.89
N VAL A 129 8.80 -1.14 32.05
CA VAL A 129 9.60 -1.76 30.98
C VAL A 129 8.66 -2.40 29.99
N PRO A 130 8.73 -2.08 28.69
CA PRO A 130 7.90 -2.72 27.67
C PRO A 130 8.15 -4.22 27.60
N THR A 131 7.11 -4.99 27.30
CA THR A 131 7.19 -6.45 27.12
C THR A 131 7.43 -6.84 25.67
N GLY A 132 7.18 -5.95 24.73
CA GLY A 132 7.10 -6.24 23.31
C GLY A 132 5.74 -6.84 22.97
N THR A 133 5.26 -6.57 21.75
CA THR A 133 4.00 -7.12 21.27
C THR A 133 3.94 -7.10 19.73
N THR A 134 3.15 -8.00 19.17
CA THR A 134 2.73 -7.91 17.77
C THR A 134 1.90 -6.66 17.56
N THR A 135 2.17 -5.97 16.46
CA THR A 135 1.36 -4.86 15.95
C THR A 135 0.65 -5.35 14.71
N ASP A 136 -0.66 -5.42 14.77
CA ASP A 136 -1.48 -5.86 13.65
C ASP A 136 -2.38 -4.70 13.22
N TYR A 137 -2.14 -4.22 12.02
CA TYR A 137 -2.91 -3.17 11.39
C TYR A 137 -3.58 -3.64 10.10
N ASP A 138 -3.73 -4.96 9.96
CA ASP A 138 -4.48 -5.60 8.90
C ASP A 138 -5.91 -5.95 9.34
N GLN A 139 -6.69 -6.57 8.53
CA GLN A 139 -7.96 -7.30 8.67
C GLN A 139 -8.91 -6.84 9.81
N GLY A 140 -8.88 -5.58 10.18
CA GLY A 140 -9.83 -5.04 11.15
C GLY A 140 -9.65 -5.49 12.59
N ILE A 141 -8.48 -6.01 12.96
CA ILE A 141 -8.16 -6.45 14.33
C ILE A 141 -8.36 -5.34 15.37
N ASP A 142 -8.12 -4.12 14.98
CA ASP A 142 -8.23 -2.90 15.77
C ASP A 142 -9.64 -2.28 15.76
N LEU A 143 -10.60 -2.88 15.04
CA LEU A 143 -11.91 -2.29 14.80
C LEU A 143 -12.95 -2.67 15.85
N ASP A 144 -13.89 -1.78 16.02
CA ASP A 144 -15.15 -2.02 16.73
C ASP A 144 -16.21 -2.46 15.73
N ASP A 145 -16.47 -3.76 15.65
CA ASP A 145 -17.40 -4.35 14.67
C ASP A 145 -18.82 -3.77 14.75
N THR A 146 -19.22 -3.23 15.92
CA THR A 146 -20.52 -2.57 16.06
C THR A 146 -20.64 -1.26 15.31
N LYS A 147 -19.53 -0.67 14.91
CA LYS A 147 -19.45 0.58 14.13
C LYS A 147 -19.23 0.35 12.64
N LEU A 148 -18.89 -0.87 12.24
CA LEU A 148 -18.79 -1.22 10.82
C LEU A 148 -20.17 -1.16 10.18
N ASN A 149 -20.27 -0.66 8.96
CA ASN A 149 -21.51 -0.54 8.19
C ASN A 149 -22.66 0.15 8.98
N GLY A 150 -22.36 1.09 9.86
CA GLY A 150 -23.34 1.70 10.76
C GLY A 150 -23.83 0.73 11.84
N GLY A 151 -23.11 -0.36 12.13
CA GLY A 151 -23.44 -1.36 13.14
C GLY A 151 -24.50 -2.37 12.72
N ALA A 152 -24.94 -2.38 11.45
CA ALA A 152 -25.95 -3.30 10.94
C ALA A 152 -25.42 -4.07 9.72
N PRO A 153 -25.53 -5.42 9.71
CA PRO A 153 -25.22 -6.21 8.52
C PRO A 153 -26.01 -5.71 7.30
N GLY A 154 -25.34 -5.53 6.18
CA GLY A 154 -25.95 -5.06 4.94
C GLY A 154 -26.33 -3.58 4.88
N ALA A 155 -26.00 -2.79 5.90
CA ALA A 155 -26.07 -1.33 5.78
C ALA A 155 -25.03 -0.84 4.74
N ALA A 156 -25.33 0.29 4.08
CA ALA A 156 -24.36 0.92 3.22
C ALA A 156 -23.09 1.28 4.03
N LEU A 157 -21.92 1.07 3.44
CA LEU A 157 -20.61 1.32 4.09
C LEU A 157 -20.33 2.83 4.12
N THR A 158 -21.13 3.59 4.89
CA THR A 158 -21.09 5.05 4.92
C THR A 158 -20.25 5.63 6.05
N GLU A 159 -19.99 4.84 7.10
CA GLU A 159 -19.38 5.31 8.35
C GLU A 159 -18.04 4.59 8.64
N GLY A 160 -17.49 3.88 7.66
CA GLY A 160 -16.18 3.22 7.79
C GLY A 160 -15.06 4.21 8.08
N GLY A 161 -13.94 3.72 8.58
CA GLY A 161 -12.75 4.50 8.83
C GLY A 161 -12.43 4.70 10.31
N VAL A 162 -11.75 5.80 10.62
CA VAL A 162 -11.18 6.07 11.96
C VAL A 162 -12.18 5.92 13.10
N ALA A 163 -13.46 6.24 12.86
CA ALA A 163 -14.51 6.14 13.88
C ALA A 163 -14.79 4.69 14.32
N SER A 164 -14.39 3.69 13.53
CA SER A 164 -14.56 2.28 13.86
C SER A 164 -13.40 1.69 14.67
N ILE A 165 -12.30 2.41 14.84
CA ILE A 165 -11.17 1.93 15.64
C ILE A 165 -11.57 1.80 17.12
N ASP A 166 -11.37 0.62 17.69
CA ASP A 166 -11.51 0.38 19.13
C ASP A 166 -10.16 0.57 19.84
N PRO A 167 -9.97 1.66 20.62
CA PRO A 167 -8.70 1.92 21.27
C PRO A 167 -8.26 0.85 22.27
N ARG A 168 -9.17 -0.03 22.72
CA ARG A 168 -8.83 -1.15 23.61
C ARG A 168 -8.14 -2.30 22.89
N LYS A 169 -8.34 -2.40 21.57
CA LYS A 169 -7.71 -3.40 20.69
C LYS A 169 -6.36 -2.91 20.12
N LEU A 170 -5.99 -1.64 20.33
CA LEU A 170 -4.71 -1.10 19.90
C LEU A 170 -3.60 -1.46 20.89
N VAL A 171 -2.40 -1.68 20.37
CA VAL A 171 -1.18 -1.79 21.19
C VAL A 171 -0.96 -0.53 22.00
N ARG A 172 -0.26 -0.63 23.14
CA ARG A 172 -0.14 0.47 24.10
C ARG A 172 1.31 0.87 24.31
N ASP A 173 1.54 2.17 24.46
CA ASP A 173 2.88 2.70 24.76
C ASP A 173 3.05 2.92 26.28
N PRO A 174 3.87 2.10 26.96
CA PRO A 174 4.16 2.30 28.37
C PRO A 174 4.79 3.67 28.65
N LYS A 175 5.64 4.19 27.75
CA LYS A 175 6.28 5.50 27.92
C LYS A 175 5.26 6.65 27.90
N ALA A 176 4.18 6.49 27.16
CA ALA A 176 3.06 7.43 27.09
C ALA A 176 1.95 7.10 28.12
N GLY A 177 2.28 6.39 29.22
CA GLY A 177 1.32 6.08 30.27
C GLY A 177 0.31 4.99 29.86
N CYS A 178 0.69 4.09 28.98
CA CYS A 178 -0.17 3.06 28.39
C CYS A 178 -1.27 3.61 27.46
N ALA A 179 -1.02 4.74 26.83
CA ALA A 179 -1.92 5.26 25.81
C ALA A 179 -1.96 4.32 24.59
N PRO A 180 -3.13 4.13 23.96
CA PRO A 180 -3.24 3.36 22.72
C PRO A 180 -2.47 4.04 21.58
N VAL A 181 -1.77 3.24 20.78
CA VAL A 181 -1.01 3.71 19.62
C VAL A 181 -1.89 3.60 18.39
N TYR A 182 -2.41 4.73 17.94
CA TYR A 182 -3.19 4.79 16.72
C TYR A 182 -2.28 4.66 15.47
N PRO A 183 -2.80 4.20 14.33
CA PRO A 183 -2.02 4.00 13.10
C PRO A 183 -1.18 5.22 12.69
N TRP A 184 -1.75 6.43 12.78
CA TRP A 184 -1.03 7.67 12.45
C TRP A 184 0.08 8.04 13.46
N ASN A 185 0.10 7.45 14.65
CA ASN A 185 1.18 7.59 15.62
C ASN A 185 2.17 6.41 15.54
N PHE A 186 1.84 5.36 14.80
CA PHE A 186 2.75 4.25 14.55
C PHE A 186 3.74 4.59 13.43
N VAL A 187 3.34 5.30 12.38
CA VAL A 187 4.28 5.84 11.39
C VAL A 187 5.19 6.90 12.01
N ARG A 188 6.50 6.81 11.73
CA ARG A 188 7.51 7.69 12.35
C ARG A 188 7.73 9.01 11.62
N THR A 189 7.32 9.08 10.36
CA THR A 189 7.57 10.21 9.47
C THR A 189 6.28 10.85 9.01
N ASN A 190 6.34 12.14 8.67
CA ASN A 190 5.23 12.82 8.06
C ASN A 190 4.98 12.34 6.63
N THR A 191 3.85 12.72 6.05
CA THR A 191 3.37 12.28 4.75
C THR A 191 3.09 13.45 3.81
N ILE A 192 2.85 13.16 2.52
CA ILE A 192 2.40 14.17 1.54
C ILE A 192 1.14 14.88 2.01
N PHE A 193 0.24 14.17 2.72
CA PHE A 193 -0.99 14.75 3.25
C PHE A 193 -0.71 15.73 4.38
N SER A 194 0.11 15.34 5.35
CA SER A 194 0.49 16.25 6.44
C SER A 194 1.27 17.48 5.95
N VAL A 195 2.16 17.31 4.96
CA VAL A 195 2.89 18.45 4.36
C VAL A 195 1.94 19.38 3.59
N ALA A 196 1.02 18.84 2.80
CA ALA A 196 0.04 19.62 2.05
C ALA A 196 -0.95 20.31 2.98
N HIS A 197 -1.48 19.60 3.99
CA HIS A 197 -2.40 20.17 4.98
C HIS A 197 -1.74 21.31 5.78
N ALA A 198 -0.50 21.14 6.23
CA ALA A 198 0.25 22.20 6.90
C ALA A 198 0.47 23.44 6.01
N ALA A 199 0.46 23.28 4.69
CA ALA A 199 0.48 24.37 3.71
C ALA A 199 -0.92 24.96 3.40
N GLY A 200 -1.96 24.59 4.17
CA GLY A 200 -3.34 25.07 4.01
C GLY A 200 -4.08 24.44 2.83
N ARG A 201 -3.65 23.26 2.36
CA ARG A 201 -4.30 22.52 1.27
C ARG A 201 -5.28 21.50 1.83
N TYR A 202 -6.46 21.41 1.24
CA TYR A 202 -7.44 20.36 1.57
C TYR A 202 -6.96 19.01 1.03
N THR A 203 -7.05 17.97 1.85
CA THR A 203 -6.50 16.64 1.56
C THR A 203 -7.53 15.54 1.81
N ALA A 204 -7.49 14.48 1.00
CA ALA A 204 -8.38 13.34 1.17
C ALA A 204 -7.70 12.03 0.75
N TRP A 205 -8.11 10.91 1.37
CA TRP A 205 -7.65 9.58 1.00
C TRP A 205 -8.73 8.52 1.22
N ILE A 206 -8.76 7.53 0.32
CA ILE A 206 -9.72 6.43 0.36
C ILE A 206 -8.93 5.11 0.29
N ASP A 207 -9.14 4.23 1.27
CA ASP A 207 -8.44 2.94 1.34
C ASP A 207 -9.35 1.78 1.79
N LYS A 208 -8.77 0.63 2.15
CA LYS A 208 -9.48 -0.63 2.43
C LYS A 208 -9.71 -0.90 3.92
N HIS A 209 -8.86 -0.39 4.81
CA HIS A 209 -8.94 -0.57 6.26
C HIS A 209 -8.82 0.77 6.99
N ALA A 210 -9.39 0.86 8.18
CA ALA A 210 -9.26 2.04 9.05
C ALA A 210 -7.80 2.32 9.45
N SER A 211 -6.97 1.28 9.55
CA SER A 211 -5.53 1.35 9.84
C SER A 211 -4.72 2.15 8.81
N TYR A 212 -5.16 2.21 7.56
CA TYR A 212 -4.54 3.05 6.53
C TYR A 212 -4.69 4.56 6.78
N SER A 213 -5.44 4.95 7.81
CA SER A 213 -5.41 6.32 8.35
C SER A 213 -4.01 6.77 8.81
N PHE A 214 -3.02 5.87 8.87
CA PHE A 214 -1.63 6.26 9.11
C PHE A 214 -1.12 7.31 8.12
N VAL A 215 -1.67 7.36 6.91
CA VAL A 215 -1.31 8.37 5.90
C VAL A 215 -1.59 9.81 6.35
N ALA A 216 -2.44 10.01 7.36
CA ALA A 216 -2.61 11.33 7.99
C ALA A 216 -1.32 11.83 8.67
N GLY A 217 -0.34 10.94 8.88
CA GLY A 217 0.93 11.25 9.52
C GLY A 217 0.82 11.48 11.03
N PRO A 218 1.95 11.62 11.73
CA PRO A 218 1.98 11.76 13.18
C PRO A 218 1.02 12.81 13.70
N GLY A 219 0.19 12.42 14.69
CA GLY A 219 -0.86 13.28 15.25
C GLY A 219 -2.20 13.20 14.52
N GLY A 220 -2.31 12.51 13.38
CA GLY A 220 -3.57 12.22 12.69
C GLY A 220 -4.27 13.42 12.05
N THR A 221 -3.55 14.52 11.79
CA THR A 221 -4.15 15.79 11.34
C THR A 221 -3.94 16.09 9.85
N GLY A 222 -3.27 15.20 9.12
CA GLY A 222 -2.91 15.43 7.72
C GLY A 222 -4.05 15.23 6.72
N LEU A 223 -5.19 14.68 7.12
CA LEU A 223 -6.35 14.45 6.28
C LEU A 223 -7.56 15.27 6.73
N ASP A 224 -8.23 15.91 5.77
CA ASP A 224 -9.50 16.59 5.96
C ASP A 224 -10.69 15.66 5.71
N ASP A 225 -10.53 14.68 4.82
CA ASP A 225 -11.52 13.64 4.54
C ASP A 225 -10.82 12.28 4.41
N TYR A 226 -11.35 11.27 5.10
CA TYR A 226 -10.84 9.91 5.04
C TYR A 226 -12.00 8.92 4.96
N TYR A 227 -11.94 8.01 4.02
CA TYR A 227 -12.93 6.95 3.85
C TYR A 227 -12.25 5.60 3.66
N SER A 228 -12.57 4.66 4.53
CA SER A 228 -12.11 3.27 4.40
C SER A 228 -13.28 2.34 4.71
N PRO A 229 -14.08 1.99 3.69
CA PRO A 229 -15.04 0.91 3.86
C PRO A 229 -14.25 -0.37 4.16
N GLU A 230 -14.57 -1.04 5.28
CA GLU A 230 -13.83 -2.23 5.68
C GLU A 230 -14.05 -3.36 4.67
N VAL A 231 -12.96 -3.84 4.07
CA VAL A 231 -13.01 -4.88 3.03
C VAL A 231 -13.54 -6.21 3.58
N ASP A 232 -13.24 -6.51 4.84
CA ASP A 232 -13.65 -7.75 5.51
C ASP A 232 -14.99 -7.63 6.27
N SER A 233 -15.71 -6.53 6.09
CA SER A 233 -17.03 -6.37 6.73
C SER A 233 -18.09 -7.30 6.14
N ALA A 234 -19.14 -7.55 6.92
CA ALA A 234 -20.30 -8.31 6.45
C ALA A 234 -21.26 -7.40 5.67
N VAL A 235 -21.34 -7.58 4.36
CA VAL A 235 -22.27 -6.85 3.50
C VAL A 235 -23.14 -7.83 2.73
N VAL A 236 -24.46 -7.57 2.66
CA VAL A 236 -25.41 -8.42 1.93
C VAL A 236 -26.03 -7.73 0.71
N ALA A 237 -25.94 -6.40 0.63
CA ALA A 237 -26.44 -5.62 -0.51
C ALA A 237 -25.91 -4.19 -0.46
N LEU A 238 -25.73 -3.57 -1.63
CA LEU A 238 -25.34 -2.17 -1.80
C LEU A 238 -26.36 -1.44 -2.69
N PRO A 239 -27.55 -1.11 -2.18
CA PRO A 239 -28.61 -0.47 -2.97
C PRO A 239 -28.14 0.87 -3.52
N GLY A 240 -28.31 1.07 -4.83
CA GLY A 240 -27.93 2.32 -5.51
C GLY A 240 -26.47 2.38 -5.97
N VAL A 241 -25.63 1.45 -5.55
CA VAL A 241 -24.25 1.33 -6.07
C VAL A 241 -24.27 0.59 -7.40
N LYS A 242 -23.46 1.06 -8.33
CA LYS A 242 -23.20 0.41 -9.62
C LYS A 242 -21.72 0.50 -9.93
N THR A 243 -21.20 -0.51 -10.60
CA THR A 243 -19.86 -0.47 -11.17
C THR A 243 -19.80 0.53 -12.32
N SER A 244 -18.61 0.92 -12.72
CA SER A 244 -18.37 1.80 -13.88
C SER A 244 -18.87 1.20 -15.21
N GLU A 245 -19.01 -0.11 -15.27
CA GLU A 245 -19.61 -0.82 -16.40
C GLU A 245 -21.15 -0.91 -16.31
N GLY A 246 -21.74 -0.33 -15.24
CA GLY A 246 -23.18 -0.24 -15.03
C GLY A 246 -23.82 -1.45 -14.34
N VAL A 247 -23.03 -2.40 -13.85
CA VAL A 247 -23.52 -3.56 -13.09
C VAL A 247 -24.07 -3.10 -11.75
N SER A 248 -25.27 -3.57 -11.40
CA SER A 248 -25.93 -3.21 -10.14
C SER A 248 -25.39 -4.04 -8.98
N CYS A 249 -25.00 -3.38 -7.90
CA CYS A 249 -24.58 -3.98 -6.64
C CYS A 249 -25.73 -4.10 -5.61
N ALA A 250 -26.99 -3.94 -6.06
CA ALA A 250 -28.16 -4.08 -5.19
C ALA A 250 -28.32 -5.50 -4.60
N THR A 251 -27.73 -6.49 -5.23
CA THR A 251 -27.59 -7.86 -4.71
C THR A 251 -26.13 -8.27 -4.93
N ILE A 252 -25.44 -8.63 -3.88
CA ILE A 252 -24.09 -9.18 -3.93
C ILE A 252 -24.12 -10.70 -3.91
N ARG A 253 -23.06 -11.33 -4.40
CA ARG A 253 -22.93 -12.78 -4.41
C ARG A 253 -22.75 -13.29 -2.97
N ASP A 254 -23.42 -14.39 -2.65
CA ASP A 254 -23.20 -15.11 -1.39
C ASP A 254 -21.82 -15.81 -1.43
N THR A 255 -20.97 -15.45 -0.51
CA THR A 255 -19.63 -16.00 -0.32
C THR A 255 -19.57 -17.00 0.85
N ALA A 256 -20.68 -17.67 1.15
CA ALA A 256 -20.74 -18.64 2.24
C ALA A 256 -19.61 -19.67 2.10
N GLY A 257 -18.76 -19.75 3.15
CA GLY A 257 -17.60 -20.65 3.19
C GLY A 257 -16.26 -20.02 2.78
N VAL A 258 -16.23 -18.73 2.44
CA VAL A 258 -15.01 -17.92 2.30
C VAL A 258 -14.91 -16.85 3.38
N SER A 259 -13.72 -16.27 3.57
CA SER A 259 -13.39 -15.44 4.73
C SER A 259 -14.16 -14.12 4.78
N SER A 260 -14.43 -13.48 3.63
CA SER A 260 -15.13 -12.20 3.57
C SER A 260 -16.09 -12.13 2.38
N TRP A 261 -17.00 -11.15 2.39
CA TRP A 261 -17.92 -10.93 1.28
C TRP A 261 -17.19 -10.47 0.00
N THR A 262 -16.03 -9.88 0.12
CA THR A 262 -15.19 -9.43 -0.99
C THR A 262 -14.40 -10.54 -1.65
N SER A 263 -14.34 -11.74 -1.06
CA SER A 263 -13.70 -12.92 -1.65
C SER A 263 -14.52 -13.47 -2.84
N SER A 264 -14.85 -12.59 -3.77
CA SER A 264 -15.58 -12.85 -5.01
C SER A 264 -15.24 -11.78 -6.05
N PHE A 265 -14.99 -12.18 -7.28
CA PHE A 265 -14.70 -11.27 -8.39
C PHE A 265 -15.82 -10.23 -8.62
N ASP A 266 -17.08 -10.66 -8.54
CA ASP A 266 -18.20 -9.71 -8.71
C ASP A 266 -18.33 -8.75 -7.52
N ASN A 267 -18.13 -9.24 -6.30
CA ASN A 267 -18.30 -8.42 -5.09
C ASN A 267 -17.17 -7.42 -4.89
N ILE A 268 -15.93 -7.77 -5.26
CA ILE A 268 -14.81 -6.85 -5.14
C ILE A 268 -14.95 -5.63 -6.07
N GLN A 269 -15.55 -5.81 -7.25
CA GLN A 269 -15.89 -4.69 -8.12
C GLN A 269 -16.94 -3.77 -7.47
N CYS A 270 -17.94 -4.36 -6.80
CA CYS A 270 -18.93 -3.58 -6.04
C CYS A 270 -18.32 -2.84 -4.85
N TYR A 271 -17.35 -3.46 -4.19
CA TYR A 271 -16.57 -2.82 -3.13
C TYR A 271 -15.77 -1.62 -3.65
N ASP A 272 -15.02 -1.81 -4.73
CA ASP A 272 -14.26 -0.72 -5.34
C ASP A 272 -15.17 0.39 -5.89
N ALA A 273 -16.37 0.05 -6.39
CA ALA A 273 -17.35 1.04 -6.82
C ALA A 273 -17.81 1.98 -5.70
N LEU A 274 -17.82 1.54 -4.43
CA LEU A 274 -18.04 2.44 -3.28
C LEU A 274 -16.95 3.51 -3.18
N LYS A 275 -15.69 3.09 -3.32
CA LYS A 275 -14.52 3.99 -3.26
C LYS A 275 -14.48 4.93 -4.45
N VAL A 276 -14.80 4.44 -5.66
CA VAL A 276 -14.94 5.28 -6.86
C VAL A 276 -16.01 6.35 -6.65
N ASN A 277 -17.19 6.00 -6.12
CA ASN A 277 -18.27 6.96 -5.84
C ASN A 277 -17.85 8.02 -4.81
N ALA A 278 -17.08 7.63 -3.79
CA ALA A 278 -16.52 8.55 -2.81
C ALA A 278 -15.53 9.53 -3.47
N LEU A 279 -14.63 9.05 -4.31
CA LEU A 279 -13.68 9.87 -5.05
C LEU A 279 -14.37 10.83 -6.03
N LEU A 280 -15.43 10.39 -6.69
CA LEU A 280 -16.25 11.25 -7.57
C LEU A 280 -16.93 12.38 -6.79
N ASN A 281 -17.37 12.12 -5.54
CA ASN A 281 -17.86 13.17 -4.64
C ASN A 281 -16.76 14.18 -4.29
N GLU A 282 -15.54 13.74 -3.96
CA GLU A 282 -14.41 14.62 -3.67
C GLU A 282 -14.04 15.49 -4.88
N ILE A 283 -14.01 14.93 -6.09
CA ILE A 283 -13.82 15.68 -7.33
C ILE A 283 -14.92 16.74 -7.48
N ALA A 284 -16.15 16.41 -7.15
CA ALA A 284 -17.28 17.35 -7.22
C ALA A 284 -17.23 18.47 -6.17
N GLY A 285 -16.31 18.42 -5.20
CA GLY A 285 -16.19 19.37 -4.09
C GLY A 285 -17.12 19.02 -2.92
N LYS A 286 -17.21 17.74 -2.63
CA LYS A 286 -17.92 17.18 -1.49
C LYS A 286 -17.00 16.27 -0.70
N THR A 287 -17.36 15.91 0.52
CA THR A 287 -16.74 14.80 1.25
C THR A 287 -17.13 13.46 0.62
N HIS A 288 -16.43 12.37 0.98
CA HIS A 288 -16.76 11.01 0.52
C HIS A 288 -18.27 10.69 0.64
N ASN A 289 -18.94 11.15 1.70
CA ASN A 289 -20.35 10.90 1.96
C ASN A 289 -21.31 12.00 1.43
N GLY A 290 -20.84 12.86 0.52
CA GLY A 290 -21.66 13.81 -0.22
C GLY A 290 -21.96 15.15 0.45
N LYS A 291 -21.38 15.46 1.63
CA LYS A 291 -21.52 16.78 2.28
C LYS A 291 -20.69 17.82 1.52
N PRO A 292 -21.11 19.10 1.47
CA PRO A 292 -20.34 20.16 0.83
C PRO A 292 -18.92 20.28 1.40
N ALA A 293 -17.93 20.34 0.54
CA ALA A 293 -16.51 20.48 0.87
C ALA A 293 -15.77 21.22 -0.25
N VAL A 294 -14.45 21.17 -0.22
CA VAL A 294 -13.56 21.72 -1.27
C VAL A 294 -12.94 20.54 -2.01
N THR A 295 -12.80 20.64 -3.34
CA THR A 295 -12.04 19.64 -4.10
C THR A 295 -10.60 19.59 -3.59
N PRO A 296 -10.09 18.42 -3.16
CA PRO A 296 -8.78 18.33 -2.52
C PRO A 296 -7.62 18.72 -3.45
N ALA A 297 -6.51 19.13 -2.85
CA ALA A 297 -5.26 19.37 -3.57
C ALA A 297 -4.40 18.10 -3.67
N VAL A 298 -4.48 17.21 -2.68
CA VAL A 298 -3.89 15.87 -2.71
C VAL A 298 -4.98 14.89 -2.32
N PHE A 299 -5.28 13.96 -3.20
CA PHE A 299 -6.34 12.98 -2.98
C PHE A 299 -6.13 11.75 -3.84
N GLY A 300 -6.89 10.70 -3.55
CA GLY A 300 -6.82 9.47 -4.32
C GLY A 300 -7.46 8.31 -3.62
N MET A 301 -7.29 7.14 -4.21
CA MET A 301 -7.83 5.90 -3.67
C MET A 301 -6.95 4.70 -4.02
N ASN A 302 -7.23 3.62 -3.30
CA ASN A 302 -6.71 2.30 -3.57
C ASN A 302 -7.79 1.43 -4.23
N PHE A 303 -7.43 0.68 -5.29
CA PHE A 303 -8.23 -0.36 -5.91
C PHE A 303 -7.81 -1.74 -5.39
N GLN A 304 -8.78 -2.63 -5.17
CA GLN A 304 -8.57 -4.02 -4.73
C GLN A 304 -8.91 -5.05 -5.81
N ALA A 305 -9.72 -4.69 -6.81
CA ALA A 305 -10.21 -5.62 -7.80
C ALA A 305 -9.08 -6.37 -8.54
N MET A 306 -7.98 -5.68 -8.86
CA MET A 306 -6.83 -6.30 -9.54
C MET A 306 -6.19 -7.38 -8.67
N TYR A 307 -5.89 -7.10 -7.39
CA TYR A 307 -5.33 -8.07 -6.43
C TYR A 307 -6.18 -9.35 -6.35
N PHE A 308 -7.50 -9.21 -6.18
CA PHE A 308 -8.40 -10.37 -6.16
C PHE A 308 -8.43 -11.07 -7.53
N GLY A 309 -8.35 -10.32 -8.63
CA GLY A 309 -8.23 -10.86 -9.97
C GLY A 309 -6.99 -11.73 -10.16
N GLU A 310 -5.90 -11.40 -9.49
CA GLU A 310 -4.62 -12.13 -9.58
C GLU A 310 -4.56 -13.32 -8.63
N SER A 311 -5.01 -13.16 -7.40
CA SER A 311 -4.74 -14.12 -6.34
C SER A 311 -5.90 -15.05 -5.99
N LEU A 312 -7.16 -14.70 -6.31
CA LEU A 312 -8.32 -15.46 -5.87
C LEU A 312 -8.58 -16.69 -6.76
N ASN A 313 -8.87 -17.82 -6.09
CA ASN A 313 -9.53 -18.99 -6.71
C ASN A 313 -10.94 -19.09 -6.11
N GLU A 314 -11.92 -18.46 -6.78
CA GLU A 314 -13.28 -18.34 -6.26
C GLU A 314 -14.05 -19.67 -6.41
N PRO A 315 -14.55 -20.26 -5.29
CA PRO A 315 -15.33 -21.51 -5.34
C PRO A 315 -16.54 -21.40 -6.26
N GLY A 316 -16.62 -22.32 -7.24
CA GLY A 316 -17.73 -22.40 -8.20
C GLY A 316 -17.67 -21.38 -9.34
N VAL A 317 -16.63 -20.55 -9.43
CA VAL A 317 -16.32 -19.67 -10.56
C VAL A 317 -15.04 -20.12 -11.26
N GLY A 318 -13.92 -20.10 -10.56
CA GLY A 318 -12.62 -20.47 -11.08
C GLY A 318 -11.48 -19.66 -10.51
N ALA A 319 -10.30 -19.88 -11.06
CA ALA A 319 -9.09 -19.19 -10.67
C ALA A 319 -8.92 -17.88 -11.46
N GLY A 320 -8.49 -16.85 -10.77
CA GLY A 320 -7.90 -15.64 -11.32
C GLY A 320 -6.51 -15.89 -11.90
N GLY A 321 -5.61 -14.95 -11.68
CA GLY A 321 -4.19 -15.06 -12.04
C GLY A 321 -3.93 -15.07 -13.55
N TYR A 322 -2.78 -15.59 -13.90
CA TYR A 322 -2.30 -15.66 -15.28
C TYR A 322 -2.38 -17.07 -15.86
N LYS A 323 -2.43 -17.15 -17.18
CA LYS A 323 -2.42 -18.42 -17.94
C LYS A 323 -1.01 -18.90 -18.27
N ASP A 324 -0.04 -17.97 -18.28
CA ASP A 324 1.36 -18.25 -18.60
C ASP A 324 2.33 -17.18 -18.06
N ALA A 325 3.62 -17.45 -18.20
CA ALA A 325 4.70 -16.55 -17.79
C ALA A 325 4.82 -15.23 -18.61
N ALA A 326 4.01 -15.04 -19.65
CA ALA A 326 3.92 -13.78 -20.40
C ALA A 326 2.87 -12.81 -19.79
N ALA A 327 2.35 -13.14 -18.63
CA ALA A 327 1.25 -12.44 -17.98
C ALA A 327 -0.02 -12.38 -18.85
N LEU A 328 -0.33 -13.48 -19.55
CA LEU A 328 -1.62 -13.62 -20.22
C LEU A 328 -2.71 -13.79 -19.17
N PRO A 329 -3.64 -12.82 -18.99
CA PRO A 329 -4.61 -12.87 -17.92
C PRO A 329 -5.60 -14.02 -18.08
N SER A 330 -6.07 -14.58 -16.96
CA SER A 330 -7.27 -15.41 -16.92
C SER A 330 -8.48 -14.61 -17.38
N ASP A 331 -9.61 -15.26 -17.57
CA ASP A 331 -10.83 -14.55 -17.96
C ASP A 331 -11.37 -13.68 -16.82
N GLU A 332 -11.15 -14.10 -15.56
CA GLU A 332 -11.55 -13.35 -14.39
C GLU A 332 -10.61 -12.15 -14.18
N LEU A 333 -9.29 -12.31 -14.20
CA LEU A 333 -8.35 -11.21 -14.13
C LEU A 333 -8.58 -10.18 -15.25
N LEU A 334 -8.90 -10.62 -16.46
CA LEU A 334 -9.23 -9.72 -17.58
C LEU A 334 -10.47 -8.86 -17.29
N LYS A 335 -11.46 -9.39 -16.57
CA LYS A 335 -12.64 -8.62 -16.14
C LYS A 335 -12.25 -7.55 -15.12
N GLU A 336 -11.40 -7.90 -14.16
CA GLU A 336 -10.95 -6.97 -13.14
C GLU A 336 -10.12 -5.81 -13.74
N ILE A 337 -9.22 -6.10 -14.67
CA ILE A 337 -8.46 -5.07 -15.39
C ILE A 337 -9.40 -4.12 -16.16
N LYS A 338 -10.41 -4.66 -16.83
CA LYS A 338 -11.39 -3.83 -17.58
C LYS A 338 -12.23 -2.97 -16.64
N PHE A 339 -12.66 -3.51 -15.51
CA PHE A 339 -13.41 -2.76 -14.49
C PHE A 339 -12.59 -1.60 -13.93
N VAL A 340 -11.31 -1.84 -13.57
CA VAL A 340 -10.41 -0.79 -13.08
C VAL A 340 -10.20 0.29 -14.13
N ASP A 341 -9.94 -0.11 -15.39
CA ASP A 341 -9.76 0.85 -16.50
C ASP A 341 -11.02 1.69 -16.74
N ALA A 342 -12.21 1.10 -16.72
CA ALA A 342 -13.48 1.81 -16.86
C ALA A 342 -13.67 2.82 -15.71
N SER A 343 -13.35 2.42 -14.48
CA SER A 343 -13.41 3.28 -13.30
C SER A 343 -12.47 4.48 -13.41
N ILE A 344 -11.26 4.27 -13.91
CA ILE A 344 -10.30 5.36 -14.20
C ILE A 344 -10.87 6.28 -15.29
N GLY A 345 -11.56 5.73 -16.29
CA GLY A 345 -12.28 6.51 -17.30
C GLY A 345 -13.32 7.46 -16.70
N ASP A 346 -14.14 6.98 -15.77
CA ASP A 346 -15.14 7.79 -15.07
C ASP A 346 -14.49 8.89 -14.22
N ILE A 347 -13.40 8.56 -13.50
CA ILE A 347 -12.64 9.52 -12.70
C ILE A 347 -12.05 10.64 -13.59
N VAL A 348 -11.40 10.29 -14.70
CA VAL A 348 -10.84 11.26 -15.65
C VAL A 348 -11.94 12.12 -16.27
N ASN A 349 -13.08 11.53 -16.62
CA ASN A 349 -14.24 12.28 -17.13
C ASN A 349 -14.78 13.26 -16.08
N ALA A 350 -14.88 12.85 -14.81
CA ALA A 350 -15.29 13.73 -13.72
C ALA A 350 -14.37 14.94 -13.55
N LEU A 351 -13.04 14.75 -13.64
CA LEU A 351 -12.06 15.86 -13.64
C LEU A 351 -12.29 16.83 -14.81
N LYS A 352 -12.57 16.30 -16.01
CA LYS A 352 -12.86 17.11 -17.21
C LYS A 352 -14.17 17.90 -17.05
N VAL A 353 -15.24 17.25 -16.61
CA VAL A 353 -16.55 17.87 -16.37
C VAL A 353 -16.45 18.95 -15.27
N LYS A 354 -15.67 18.72 -14.24
CA LYS A 354 -15.40 19.71 -13.17
C LYS A 354 -14.51 20.88 -13.66
N GLY A 355 -13.84 20.73 -14.80
CA GLY A 355 -12.92 21.75 -15.35
C GLY A 355 -11.60 21.85 -14.59
N ILE A 356 -11.14 20.74 -13.99
CA ILE A 356 -9.89 20.70 -13.22
C ILE A 356 -8.86 19.72 -13.79
N TYR A 357 -9.17 19.04 -14.89
CA TYR A 357 -8.27 18.09 -15.53
C TYR A 357 -6.93 18.74 -15.93
N ASP A 358 -6.97 19.96 -16.48
CA ASP A 358 -5.79 20.66 -17.00
C ASP A 358 -4.83 21.18 -15.90
N ASN A 359 -5.23 21.11 -14.63
CA ASN A 359 -4.38 21.47 -13.49
C ASN A 359 -4.24 20.35 -12.46
N THR A 360 -4.54 19.11 -12.87
CA THR A 360 -4.40 17.91 -12.04
C THR A 360 -3.32 17.00 -12.63
N LEU A 361 -2.27 16.70 -11.84
CA LEU A 361 -1.33 15.63 -12.14
C LEU A 361 -1.96 14.31 -11.69
N ILE A 362 -2.12 13.38 -12.63
CA ILE A 362 -2.65 12.04 -12.35
C ILE A 362 -1.46 11.08 -12.23
N ILE A 363 -1.41 10.34 -11.14
CA ILE A 363 -0.41 9.29 -10.89
C ILE A 363 -1.16 7.99 -10.72
N VAL A 364 -0.82 6.98 -11.52
CA VAL A 364 -1.33 5.62 -11.41
C VAL A 364 -0.16 4.69 -11.11
N THR A 365 -0.26 3.95 -10.01
CA THR A 365 0.80 3.04 -9.55
C THR A 365 0.19 1.90 -8.73
N ALA A 366 1.04 1.07 -8.12
CA ALA A 366 0.63 0.05 -7.17
C ALA A 366 1.47 0.14 -5.88
N LYS A 367 0.93 -0.34 -4.77
CA LYS A 367 1.66 -0.49 -3.50
C LYS A 367 2.64 -1.67 -3.58
N HIS A 368 2.23 -2.74 -4.23
CA HIS A 368 2.95 -4.00 -4.46
C HIS A 368 2.51 -4.63 -5.78
N GLY A 369 3.28 -5.59 -6.28
CA GLY A 369 2.86 -6.55 -7.29
C GLY A 369 2.18 -7.74 -6.64
N GLU A 370 2.06 -8.84 -7.38
CA GLU A 370 1.48 -10.10 -6.94
C GLU A 370 2.25 -11.27 -7.55
N SER A 371 2.60 -12.26 -6.76
CA SER A 371 3.49 -13.34 -7.16
C SER A 371 2.81 -14.71 -7.04
N PRO A 372 3.05 -15.66 -7.96
CA PRO A 372 3.87 -15.52 -9.17
C PRO A 372 3.06 -15.13 -10.42
N ILE A 373 3.71 -14.46 -11.37
CA ILE A 373 3.16 -14.27 -12.71
C ILE A 373 3.09 -15.61 -13.48
N ASP A 374 4.13 -16.44 -13.38
CA ASP A 374 4.09 -17.79 -13.97
C ASP A 374 3.34 -18.77 -13.06
N PRO A 375 2.11 -19.19 -13.43
CA PRO A 375 1.32 -20.08 -12.59
C PRO A 375 1.97 -21.47 -12.38
N ASN A 376 2.93 -21.86 -13.23
CA ASN A 376 3.64 -23.13 -13.08
C ASN A 376 4.71 -23.07 -11.99
N SER A 377 5.08 -21.90 -11.51
CA SER A 377 6.06 -21.71 -10.43
C SER A 377 5.41 -21.68 -9.05
N TYR A 378 4.09 -21.58 -8.94
CA TYR A 378 3.39 -21.45 -7.66
C TYR A 378 3.51 -22.69 -6.78
N VAL A 379 3.98 -22.51 -5.56
CA VAL A 379 4.11 -23.53 -4.53
C VAL A 379 3.60 -22.97 -3.20
N ALA A 380 2.41 -23.36 -2.78
CA ALA A 380 1.89 -23.04 -1.45
C ALA A 380 2.54 -23.98 -0.42
N ASP A 381 3.36 -23.46 0.48
CA ASP A 381 4.07 -24.22 1.52
C ASP A 381 3.72 -23.72 2.92
N GLY A 382 2.47 -23.87 3.31
CA GLY A 382 2.00 -23.49 4.65
C GLY A 382 2.41 -24.45 5.78
N SER A 383 3.04 -25.61 5.45
CA SER A 383 3.42 -26.61 6.46
C SER A 383 4.91 -26.61 6.79
N ASN A 384 5.76 -26.12 5.91
CA ASN A 384 7.21 -26.06 6.06
C ASN A 384 7.71 -24.61 5.99
N THR A 385 7.12 -23.73 6.78
CA THR A 385 7.52 -22.34 6.79
C THR A 385 8.77 -22.14 7.67
N PRO A 386 9.57 -21.08 7.43
CA PRO A 386 10.67 -20.72 8.31
C PRO A 386 10.27 -20.61 9.77
N ALA A 387 9.13 -19.99 10.04
CA ALA A 387 8.62 -19.84 11.41
C ALA A 387 8.23 -21.17 12.04
N THR A 388 7.56 -22.07 11.30
CA THR A 388 7.24 -23.41 11.77
C THR A 388 8.50 -24.20 12.10
N LEU A 389 9.53 -24.13 11.25
CA LEU A 389 10.82 -24.79 11.47
C LEU A 389 11.52 -24.28 12.72
N LEU A 390 11.59 -22.96 12.89
CA LEU A 390 12.27 -22.34 14.03
C LEU A 390 11.49 -22.46 15.33
N GLY A 391 10.16 -22.40 15.29
CA GLY A 391 9.30 -22.36 16.47
C GLY A 391 9.44 -23.55 17.41
N THR A 392 9.97 -24.67 16.95
CA THR A 392 10.27 -25.86 17.78
C THR A 392 11.67 -25.82 18.42
N ALA A 393 12.60 -25.06 17.87
CA ALA A 393 14.01 -25.06 18.25
C ALA A 393 14.47 -23.71 18.82
N ILE A 394 13.99 -22.62 18.28
CA ILE A 394 14.39 -21.26 18.64
C ILE A 394 13.13 -20.44 18.95
N PRO A 395 12.96 -19.95 20.18
CA PRO A 395 11.78 -19.18 20.56
C PRO A 395 11.70 -17.86 19.77
N PHE A 396 10.52 -17.56 19.29
CA PHE A 396 10.18 -16.25 18.73
C PHE A 396 9.73 -15.27 19.81
N SER A 397 9.80 -13.99 19.51
CA SER A 397 9.20 -12.94 20.32
C SER A 397 7.66 -13.06 20.33
N GLU A 398 7.08 -13.35 19.17
CA GLU A 398 5.70 -13.82 19.04
C GLU A 398 5.72 -15.25 18.52
N SER A 399 4.78 -16.06 18.97
CA SER A 399 4.68 -17.44 18.51
C SER A 399 3.87 -17.51 17.21
N PRO A 400 4.48 -17.88 16.08
CA PRO A 400 3.74 -18.15 14.86
C PRO A 400 2.80 -19.34 14.99
N LEU A 401 3.03 -20.17 16.01
CA LEU A 401 2.25 -21.35 16.29
C LEU A 401 1.21 -21.11 17.37
N ASN A 402 0.97 -19.86 17.76
CA ASN A 402 -0.12 -19.55 18.66
C ASN A 402 -1.45 -19.83 17.95
N PRO A 403 -2.21 -20.86 18.38
CA PRO A 403 -3.44 -21.26 17.67
C PRO A 403 -4.56 -20.23 17.75
N THR A 404 -4.40 -19.18 18.55
CA THR A 404 -5.38 -18.11 18.78
C THR A 404 -4.82 -16.74 18.45
N GLY A 405 -3.57 -16.65 17.98
CA GLY A 405 -2.88 -15.40 17.71
C GLY A 405 -2.31 -15.32 16.30
N ILE A 406 -1.87 -14.12 15.97
CA ILE A 406 -1.15 -13.84 14.75
C ILE A 406 0.26 -14.35 14.93
N GLY A 407 0.71 -15.14 13.98
CA GLY A 407 2.06 -15.68 13.94
C GLY A 407 3.09 -14.71 13.41
N ALA A 408 4.25 -15.23 13.05
CA ALA A 408 5.21 -14.51 12.23
C ALA A 408 4.55 -14.11 10.91
N THR A 409 4.96 -12.98 10.37
CA THR A 409 4.54 -12.54 9.06
C THR A 409 5.18 -13.42 8.00
N GLU A 410 4.37 -14.21 7.33
CA GLU A 410 4.80 -15.19 6.33
C GLU A 410 3.81 -15.24 5.16
N ASP A 411 4.22 -14.63 4.05
CA ASP A 411 3.57 -14.65 2.74
C ASP A 411 4.62 -15.01 1.68
N ASP A 412 4.89 -14.17 0.70
CA ASP A 412 6.05 -14.31 -0.20
C ASP A 412 7.38 -13.85 0.45
N VAL A 413 7.36 -13.74 1.75
CA VAL A 413 8.47 -13.37 2.61
C VAL A 413 8.24 -13.99 3.99
N SER A 414 9.31 -14.22 4.76
CA SER A 414 9.20 -14.48 6.19
C SER A 414 9.98 -13.43 6.96
N VAL A 415 9.29 -12.69 7.84
CA VAL A 415 9.86 -11.62 8.65
C VAL A 415 9.84 -12.04 10.11
N LEU A 416 11.02 -12.16 10.72
CA LEU A 416 11.19 -12.86 11.99
C LEU A 416 11.80 -11.97 13.06
N TRP A 417 11.14 -11.93 14.23
CA TRP A 417 11.63 -11.28 15.45
C TRP A 417 11.90 -12.35 16.50
N LEU A 418 13.15 -12.56 16.85
CA LEU A 418 13.55 -13.57 17.83
C LEU A 418 13.37 -13.06 19.26
N ASN A 419 13.10 -13.97 20.19
CA ASN A 419 13.08 -13.68 21.62
C ASN A 419 14.44 -13.17 22.09
N GLN A 420 14.41 -12.31 23.11
CA GLN A 420 15.62 -11.79 23.71
C GLN A 420 16.52 -12.93 24.21
N GLY A 421 17.76 -12.95 23.76
CA GLY A 421 18.74 -13.98 24.10
C GLY A 421 18.77 -15.17 23.15
N ALA A 422 17.85 -15.27 22.18
CA ALA A 422 17.97 -16.25 21.11
C ALA A 422 19.17 -15.92 20.19
N SER A 423 19.80 -16.96 19.66
CA SER A 423 20.94 -16.82 18.77
C SER A 423 20.47 -16.67 17.32
N VAL A 424 20.70 -15.52 16.73
CA VAL A 424 20.45 -15.28 15.29
C VAL A 424 21.27 -16.26 14.44
N ASP A 425 22.55 -16.47 14.78
CA ASP A 425 23.43 -17.37 14.02
C ASP A 425 22.90 -18.82 14.04
N ALA A 426 22.43 -19.31 15.22
CA ALA A 426 21.85 -20.65 15.30
C ALA A 426 20.53 -20.77 14.53
N ALA A 427 19.73 -19.71 14.49
CA ALA A 427 18.51 -19.67 13.68
C ALA A 427 18.85 -19.75 12.19
N VAL A 428 19.82 -18.95 11.73
CA VAL A 428 20.28 -18.95 10.34
C VAL A 428 20.85 -20.30 9.94
N GLU A 429 21.71 -20.91 10.76
CA GLU A 429 22.25 -22.25 10.51
C GLU A 429 21.16 -23.30 10.34
N LEU A 430 20.12 -23.27 11.19
CA LEU A 430 18.99 -24.20 11.08
C LEU A 430 18.17 -23.98 9.79
N LEU A 431 17.94 -22.72 9.41
CA LEU A 431 17.25 -22.36 8.15
C LEU A 431 18.05 -22.82 6.92
N GLU A 432 19.36 -22.56 6.91
CA GLU A 432 20.24 -22.99 5.81
C GLU A 432 20.31 -24.52 5.67
N MET A 433 20.37 -25.26 6.78
CA MET A 433 20.35 -26.74 6.75
C MET A 433 19.04 -27.30 6.16
N ASN A 434 17.96 -26.56 6.19
CA ASN A 434 16.65 -26.95 5.69
C ASN A 434 16.21 -26.15 4.45
N ALA A 435 17.14 -25.46 3.79
CA ALA A 435 16.85 -24.54 2.69
C ALA A 435 15.94 -25.12 1.60
N ALA A 436 16.18 -26.38 1.21
CA ALA A 436 15.37 -27.05 0.18
C ALA A 436 13.95 -27.39 0.67
N ALA A 437 13.77 -27.65 1.96
CA ALA A 437 12.47 -28.01 2.53
C ALA A 437 11.54 -26.79 2.69
N ILE A 438 12.12 -25.63 2.95
CA ILE A 438 11.38 -24.36 3.13
C ILE A 438 11.42 -23.49 1.87
N GLY A 439 11.87 -24.00 0.73
CA GLY A 439 11.97 -23.22 -0.50
C GLY A 439 12.79 -21.93 -0.37
N LEU A 440 13.84 -21.94 0.45
CA LEU A 440 14.63 -20.75 0.80
C LEU A 440 15.35 -20.19 -0.42
N GLY A 441 15.17 -18.91 -0.70
CA GLY A 441 15.90 -18.16 -1.71
C GLY A 441 17.05 -17.35 -1.10
N GLN A 442 16.79 -16.39 -0.23
CA GLN A 442 17.81 -15.55 0.38
C GLN A 442 17.50 -15.24 1.85
N ILE A 443 18.53 -15.16 2.68
CA ILE A 443 18.44 -14.74 4.08
C ILE A 443 19.14 -13.38 4.26
N TYR A 444 18.43 -12.42 4.88
CA TYR A 444 18.97 -11.13 5.31
C TYR A 444 19.04 -11.11 6.83
N TYR A 445 20.23 -10.97 7.39
CA TYR A 445 20.44 -10.82 8.82
C TYR A 445 21.73 -10.04 9.11
N GLY A 446 21.88 -9.55 10.32
CA GLY A 446 23.08 -8.84 10.74
C GLY A 446 23.48 -7.70 9.77
N PRO A 447 24.74 -7.67 9.25
CA PRO A 447 25.19 -6.62 8.33
C PRO A 447 24.41 -6.55 7.01
N ALA A 448 23.95 -7.69 6.48
CA ALA A 448 23.16 -7.73 5.24
C ALA A 448 21.78 -7.06 5.45
N LEU A 449 21.14 -7.30 6.59
CA LEU A 449 19.92 -6.61 6.96
C LEU A 449 20.14 -5.10 7.11
N ALA A 450 21.26 -4.70 7.73
CA ALA A 450 21.59 -3.30 7.98
C ALA A 450 21.86 -2.48 6.69
N LEU A 451 22.12 -3.12 5.56
CA LEU A 451 22.27 -2.42 4.27
C LEU A 451 20.96 -1.75 3.84
N ASN A 452 19.85 -2.43 4.05
CA ASN A 452 18.53 -1.98 3.58
C ASN A 452 17.62 -1.47 4.71
N TYR A 453 17.85 -1.92 5.94
CA TYR A 453 17.03 -1.64 7.12
C TYR A 453 17.87 -1.15 8.28
N ASN A 454 17.28 -1.09 9.47
CA ASN A 454 18.00 -0.88 10.71
C ASN A 454 18.37 -2.23 11.34
N VAL A 455 19.35 -2.25 12.22
CA VAL A 455 19.66 -3.43 13.02
C VAL A 455 18.60 -3.60 14.09
N GLY A 456 17.97 -4.78 14.16
CA GLY A 456 16.93 -5.08 15.15
C GLY A 456 17.45 -5.11 16.58
N GLY A 457 16.62 -4.69 17.55
CA GLY A 457 16.91 -4.77 18.96
C GLY A 457 16.59 -3.49 19.74
N ILE A 458 16.90 -3.52 21.05
CA ILE A 458 16.57 -2.44 22.01
C ILE A 458 17.81 -1.70 22.53
N GLN A 459 19.01 -2.08 22.09
CA GLN A 459 20.24 -1.42 22.49
C GLN A 459 20.43 -0.08 21.76
N PRO A 460 21.23 0.83 22.30
CA PRO A 460 21.55 2.07 21.60
C PRO A 460 22.07 1.82 20.17
N GLY A 461 21.45 2.45 19.19
CA GLY A 461 21.78 2.28 17.77
C GLY A 461 21.04 1.15 17.06
N GLN A 462 20.20 0.41 17.78
CA GLN A 462 19.29 -0.59 17.22
C GLN A 462 17.86 -0.03 17.08
N ASP A 463 17.06 -0.69 16.26
CA ASP A 463 15.65 -0.36 16.04
C ASP A 463 14.75 -1.45 16.64
N PRO A 464 13.88 -1.09 17.59
CA PRO A 464 13.01 -2.06 18.25
C PRO A 464 11.96 -2.71 17.32
N ARG A 465 11.67 -2.10 16.18
CA ARG A 465 10.74 -2.63 15.18
C ARG A 465 11.39 -3.44 14.09
N SER A 466 12.71 -3.26 13.89
CA SER A 466 13.41 -4.02 12.87
C SER A 466 13.42 -5.51 13.20
N PRO A 467 13.13 -6.39 12.23
CA PRO A 467 13.26 -7.83 12.43
C PRO A 467 14.73 -8.22 12.64
N ASP A 468 14.95 -9.42 13.14
CA ASP A 468 16.29 -10.02 13.27
C ASP A 468 16.71 -10.73 11.99
N ILE A 469 15.72 -11.32 11.29
CA ILE A 469 15.92 -12.08 10.04
C ILE A 469 14.78 -11.75 9.08
N ILE A 470 15.11 -11.58 7.80
CA ILE A 470 14.14 -11.58 6.70
C ILE A 470 14.57 -12.67 5.72
N ILE A 471 13.61 -13.50 5.32
CA ILE A 471 13.80 -14.58 4.35
C ILE A 471 12.94 -14.28 3.14
N THR A 472 13.55 -14.32 1.97
CA THR A 472 12.81 -14.38 0.72
C THR A 472 12.82 -15.82 0.19
N PRO A 473 11.69 -16.39 -0.17
CA PRO A 473 11.67 -17.72 -0.78
C PRO A 473 12.21 -17.71 -2.21
N ASN A 474 12.33 -18.90 -2.80
CA ASN A 474 12.46 -19.02 -4.25
C ASN A 474 11.20 -18.47 -4.94
N ILE A 475 11.35 -17.93 -6.15
CA ILE A 475 10.23 -17.35 -6.91
C ILE A 475 9.09 -18.38 -7.01
N GLY A 476 7.89 -17.92 -6.67
CA GLY A 476 6.66 -18.70 -6.68
C GLY A 476 6.38 -19.51 -5.42
N VAL A 477 7.30 -19.58 -4.46
CA VAL A 477 7.03 -20.20 -3.16
C VAL A 477 6.37 -19.19 -2.24
N THR A 478 5.18 -19.53 -1.74
CA THR A 478 4.42 -18.75 -0.78
C THR A 478 4.26 -19.53 0.52
N TYR A 479 4.56 -18.93 1.65
CA TYR A 479 4.45 -19.54 2.98
C TYR A 479 3.00 -19.50 3.50
N SER A 480 2.06 -19.68 2.61
CA SER A 480 0.64 -19.73 2.89
C SER A 480 0.08 -21.13 2.67
N GLY A 481 -0.83 -21.56 3.56
CA GLY A 481 -1.58 -22.81 3.40
C GLY A 481 -2.96 -22.59 2.77
N SER A 482 -3.22 -21.45 2.18
CA SER A 482 -4.51 -21.12 1.57
C SER A 482 -4.84 -22.06 0.41
N THR A 483 -6.11 -22.48 0.32
CA THR A 483 -6.65 -23.25 -0.80
C THR A 483 -7.50 -22.40 -1.74
N THR A 484 -7.74 -21.15 -1.36
CA THR A 484 -8.54 -20.19 -2.12
C THR A 484 -7.68 -19.07 -2.72
N MET A 485 -6.38 -19.07 -2.44
CA MET A 485 -5.41 -18.15 -3.05
C MET A 485 -4.45 -18.96 -3.95
N ILE A 486 -4.05 -18.35 -5.04
CA ILE A 486 -3.11 -18.88 -6.04
C ILE A 486 -1.94 -17.94 -6.31
N GLY A 487 -1.80 -16.93 -5.49
CA GLY A 487 -0.75 -15.93 -5.46
C GLY A 487 -0.78 -15.22 -4.13
N ASP A 488 0.29 -14.50 -3.83
CA ASP A 488 0.44 -13.65 -2.66
C ASP A 488 1.45 -12.55 -2.97
N HIS A 489 1.69 -11.66 -2.00
CA HIS A 489 2.64 -10.56 -2.12
C HIS A 489 3.49 -10.45 -0.85
N GLY A 490 4.33 -9.43 -0.77
CA GLY A 490 5.21 -9.21 0.37
C GLY A 490 6.66 -9.53 0.08
N GLY A 491 6.93 -10.23 -1.01
CA GLY A 491 8.26 -10.68 -1.40
C GLY A 491 9.20 -9.58 -1.93
N PHE A 492 10.36 -10.03 -2.42
CA PHE A 492 11.41 -9.17 -2.99
C PHE A 492 11.66 -9.51 -4.46
N ALA A 493 10.96 -10.50 -5.00
CA ALA A 493 11.09 -10.93 -6.37
C ALA A 493 10.66 -9.84 -7.36
N HIS A 494 10.96 -10.05 -8.63
CA HIS A 494 10.54 -9.11 -9.68
C HIS A 494 9.02 -9.02 -9.77
N ASP A 495 8.34 -10.14 -9.60
CA ASP A 495 6.87 -10.23 -9.66
C ASP A 495 6.23 -9.43 -8.52
N ASP A 496 6.79 -9.50 -7.30
CA ASP A 496 6.32 -8.67 -6.18
C ASP A 496 6.58 -7.19 -6.38
N THR A 497 7.69 -6.82 -7.01
CA THR A 497 8.22 -5.45 -6.91
C THR A 497 8.10 -4.62 -8.16
N ASN A 498 8.04 -5.20 -9.37
CA ASN A 498 7.96 -4.44 -10.61
C ASN A 498 6.54 -4.00 -10.92
N VAL A 499 6.17 -2.85 -10.39
CA VAL A 499 4.81 -2.32 -10.45
C VAL A 499 4.64 -1.27 -11.57
N MET A 500 3.40 -1.10 -12.01
CA MET A 500 3.02 0.02 -12.87
C MET A 500 3.34 1.35 -12.19
N LEU A 501 3.92 2.29 -12.94
CA LEU A 501 4.04 3.69 -12.54
C LEU A 501 3.90 4.61 -13.75
N LEU A 502 2.79 5.31 -13.81
CA LEU A 502 2.45 6.26 -14.87
C LEU A 502 2.12 7.62 -14.27
N MET A 503 2.76 8.67 -14.74
CA MET A 503 2.40 10.05 -14.42
C MET A 503 1.84 10.74 -15.66
N SER A 504 0.62 11.27 -15.60
CA SER A 504 -0.07 11.89 -16.73
C SER A 504 -0.52 13.31 -16.39
N HIS A 505 -0.33 14.20 -17.36
CA HIS A 505 -0.84 15.57 -17.34
C HIS A 505 -1.06 16.04 -18.78
N PRO A 506 -2.12 16.81 -19.12
CA PRO A 506 -2.42 17.22 -20.50
C PRO A 506 -1.27 17.88 -21.25
N ASN A 507 -0.36 18.54 -20.54
CA ASN A 507 0.80 19.21 -21.13
C ASN A 507 2.01 18.28 -21.33
N PHE A 508 1.95 17.02 -20.87
CA PHE A 508 3.05 16.09 -21.08
C PHE A 508 3.02 15.49 -22.48
N LYS A 509 4.19 15.14 -22.97
CA LYS A 509 4.37 14.29 -24.14
C LYS A 509 4.64 12.87 -23.71
N PRO A 510 4.20 11.85 -24.47
CA PRO A 510 4.48 10.47 -24.14
C PRO A 510 5.99 10.24 -24.02
N GLN A 511 6.39 9.62 -22.91
CA GLN A 511 7.77 9.28 -22.61
C GLN A 511 7.83 7.96 -21.88
N THR A 512 8.81 7.11 -22.21
CA THR A 512 9.15 5.91 -21.46
C THR A 512 10.48 6.13 -20.76
N VAL A 513 10.52 5.84 -19.45
CA VAL A 513 11.72 5.89 -18.62
C VAL A 513 12.10 4.47 -18.24
N SER A 514 13.27 4.00 -18.72
CA SER A 514 13.81 2.67 -18.44
C SER A 514 14.83 2.67 -17.29
N ALA A 515 15.15 3.84 -16.75
CA ALA A 515 15.98 3.91 -15.55
C ALA A 515 15.24 3.33 -14.36
N GLN A 516 15.98 2.64 -13.50
CA GLN A 516 15.44 2.14 -12.25
C GLN A 516 14.88 3.30 -11.41
N THR A 517 13.64 3.17 -11.00
CA THR A 517 12.96 4.09 -10.10
C THR A 517 12.29 3.31 -8.97
N THR A 518 11.85 4.00 -7.94
CA THR A 518 11.09 3.40 -6.84
C THR A 518 9.81 4.17 -6.58
N THR A 519 8.80 3.51 -6.08
CA THR A 519 7.53 4.14 -5.70
C THR A 519 7.71 5.20 -4.60
N ALA A 520 8.76 5.10 -3.77
CA ALA A 520 9.12 6.14 -2.81
C ALA A 520 9.40 7.50 -3.46
N GLN A 521 9.85 7.54 -4.72
CA GLN A 521 10.09 8.78 -5.45
C GLN A 521 8.79 9.55 -5.80
N VAL A 522 7.63 8.91 -5.64
CA VAL A 522 6.32 9.53 -5.88
C VAL A 522 6.08 10.67 -4.87
N ALA A 523 6.32 10.43 -3.58
CA ALA A 523 6.06 11.43 -2.54
C ALA A 523 6.80 12.77 -2.76
N PRO A 524 8.15 12.81 -2.91
CA PRO A 524 8.84 14.07 -3.17
C PRO A 524 8.43 14.70 -4.50
N THR A 525 8.01 13.90 -5.48
CA THR A 525 7.51 14.40 -6.76
C THR A 525 6.16 15.11 -6.59
N ILE A 526 5.23 14.55 -5.82
CA ILE A 526 3.94 15.17 -5.48
C ILE A 526 4.16 16.51 -4.77
N VAL A 527 4.98 16.51 -3.71
CA VAL A 527 5.25 17.72 -2.93
C VAL A 527 5.83 18.83 -3.81
N LYS A 528 6.79 18.48 -4.66
CA LYS A 528 7.38 19.44 -5.60
C LYS A 528 6.38 19.91 -6.68
N ALA A 529 5.54 19.03 -7.20
CA ALA A 529 4.52 19.37 -8.19
C ALA A 529 3.51 20.41 -7.65
N LEU A 530 3.25 20.37 -6.37
CA LEU A 530 2.41 21.35 -5.67
C LEU A 530 3.15 22.65 -5.32
N GLY A 531 4.40 22.82 -5.72
CA GLY A 531 5.22 23.99 -5.39
C GLY A 531 5.70 24.02 -3.93
N LEU A 532 5.72 22.86 -3.26
CA LEU A 532 6.21 22.70 -1.91
C LEU A 532 7.63 22.09 -1.91
N GLU A 533 8.34 22.24 -0.78
CA GLU A 533 9.72 21.76 -0.66
C GLU A 533 9.73 20.23 -0.38
N PRO A 534 10.32 19.38 -1.25
CA PRO A 534 10.37 17.93 -1.04
C PRO A 534 11.01 17.50 0.28
N ARG A 535 11.99 18.25 0.77
CA ARG A 535 12.66 17.99 2.06
C ARG A 535 11.78 18.32 3.26
N ALA A 536 10.58 18.85 3.08
CA ALA A 536 9.56 18.93 4.13
C ALA A 536 9.07 17.53 4.53
N LEU A 537 9.26 16.52 3.66
CA LEU A 537 9.07 15.12 4.02
C LEU A 537 10.27 14.62 4.84
N ASP A 538 10.01 14.13 6.04
CA ASP A 538 11.05 13.65 6.96
C ASP A 538 11.84 12.48 6.37
N ALA A 539 11.16 11.50 5.76
CA ALA A 539 11.80 10.35 5.14
C ALA A 539 12.72 10.77 3.98
N VAL A 540 12.27 11.72 3.15
CA VAL A 540 13.09 12.29 2.06
C VAL A 540 14.33 12.98 2.61
N ARG A 541 14.22 13.66 3.74
CA ARG A 541 15.37 14.30 4.41
C ARG A 541 16.34 13.29 4.98
N ILE A 542 15.84 12.15 5.50
CA ILE A 542 16.63 11.08 6.09
C ILE A 542 17.34 10.23 5.02
N GLU A 543 16.60 9.79 4.01
CA GLU A 543 17.07 8.83 3.01
C GLU A 543 17.60 9.47 1.72
N GLY A 544 17.31 10.76 1.48
CA GLY A 544 17.74 11.47 0.29
C GLY A 544 16.98 11.11 -0.98
N THR A 545 15.77 10.58 -0.85
CA THR A 545 14.93 10.11 -1.97
C THR A 545 14.72 11.23 -3.00
N PRO A 546 15.16 11.04 -4.27
CA PRO A 546 15.03 12.06 -5.30
C PRO A 546 13.59 12.08 -5.88
N VAL A 547 13.25 13.15 -6.58
CA VAL A 547 12.04 13.19 -7.41
C VAL A 547 12.18 12.25 -8.62
N LEU A 548 11.05 11.82 -9.17
CA LEU A 548 11.02 11.02 -10.40
C LEU A 548 11.64 11.79 -11.58
N PRO A 549 12.47 11.13 -12.43
CA PRO A 549 13.11 11.77 -13.57
C PRO A 549 12.09 12.11 -14.67
N GLY A 550 12.38 13.15 -15.44
CA GLY A 550 11.62 13.53 -16.63
C GLY A 550 10.45 14.49 -16.38
N VAL A 551 9.84 14.51 -15.20
CA VAL A 551 8.65 15.32 -14.89
C VAL A 551 8.90 16.82 -15.12
N TRP A 552 9.99 17.36 -14.59
CA TRP A 552 10.29 18.81 -14.68
C TRP A 552 10.64 19.25 -16.07
N ALA A 553 11.33 18.40 -16.85
CA ALA A 553 11.61 18.67 -18.26
C ALA A 553 10.34 18.78 -19.13
N GLN A 554 9.20 18.28 -18.66
CA GLN A 554 7.89 18.41 -19.30
C GLN A 554 7.14 19.67 -18.84
N LEU A 555 7.35 20.12 -17.58
CA LEU A 555 6.65 21.28 -17.00
C LEU A 555 7.33 22.62 -17.32
N GLU A 556 8.65 22.62 -17.59
CA GLU A 556 9.45 23.82 -17.88
C GLU A 556 9.36 24.27 -19.34
N LYS A 557 8.63 23.54 -20.20
CA LYS A 557 8.37 23.87 -21.60
C LYS A 557 7.02 24.58 -21.78
#